data_77bd6c6ff861f374888a4aa72197fba1
#
_entry.id   77bd6c6ff861f374888a4aa72197fba1
#
_cell.length_a   1.000
_cell.length_b   1.000
_cell.length_c   1.000
_cell.angle_alpha   90.00
_cell.angle_beta   90.00
_cell.angle_gamma   90.00
#
_symmetry.space_group_name_H-M   'P 1'
#
loop_
_entity.id
_entity.type
_entity.pdbx_description
1 polymer ?
#
loop_
_entity_poly.entity_id
_entity_poly.type
_entity_poly.pdbx_seq_one_letter_code
_entity_poly.pdbx_strand_id
1 'polypeptide(L)'
;MKIIQRFFKDVKLHRLFLDLSLLSAKISLAMIIATFRMIIPRSMKRLLGETVLITGTGHGIGRELAIQLSSMGCIVVCWDNDIESNRATMREVSKNGGEVYGFVVDVSNRLEVRETVRMMRKVGVPDVTILVNNAAVLYHQPYLSLNPDDVEKTFNVNVLSNFWTIEAFLPSMLLKGSGHIVAISSMCGIYGVSQKIAYCSSKFAVRGLMEALHEEVRLHERKPNIHFTTIYPFYVDTGLAKDPKYRSIRRNYTEYSIPRCLFXLNAINRIVPESVMHLILDFLANVDRKQ
;
A
#
# COMPACT_ATOMS: atom_id res chain seq x y z
N MET A 1 16.98 -9.95 43.75
CA MET A 1 16.11 -10.88 44.49
C MET A 1 14.91 -10.18 45.11
N LYS A 2 15.08 -9.10 45.91
CA LYS A 2 13.97 -8.35 46.56
C LYS A 2 12.95 -7.75 45.55
N ILE A 3 13.38 -7.28 44.37
CA ILE A 3 12.49 -6.72 43.33
C ILE A 3 11.62 -7.82 42.73
N ILE A 4 12.18 -8.99 42.45
CA ILE A 4 11.46 -10.15 41.91
C ILE A 4 10.43 -10.66 42.92
N GLN A 5 10.81 -10.72 44.20
CA GLN A 5 9.92 -11.13 45.30
C GLN A 5 8.75 -10.14 45.46
N ARG A 6 9.01 -8.82 45.30
CA ARG A 6 7.97 -7.79 45.36
C ARG A 6 7.00 -7.88 44.17
N PHE A 7 7.55 -8.12 42.98
CA PHE A 7 6.75 -8.33 41.76
C PHE A 7 5.77 -9.50 41.90
N PHE A 8 6.25 -10.63 42.47
CA PHE A 8 5.40 -11.81 42.69
C PHE A 8 4.42 -11.64 43.87
N LYS A 9 4.69 -10.73 44.80
CA LYS A 9 3.80 -10.48 45.95
C LYS A 9 2.59 -9.63 45.55
N ASP A 10 2.76 -8.72 44.57
CA ASP A 10 1.70 -7.82 44.11
C ASP A 10 0.86 -8.41 42.98
N VAL A 11 1.37 -9.42 42.26
CA VAL A 11 0.61 -10.13 41.23
C VAL A 11 -0.09 -11.33 41.82
N LYS A 12 -1.38 -11.26 41.96
CA LYS A 12 -2.20 -12.42 42.34
C LYS A 12 -2.07 -13.50 41.26
N LEU A 13 -1.27 -14.52 41.52
CA LEU A 13 -0.88 -15.57 40.58
C LEU A 13 -2.10 -16.21 39.88
N HIS A 14 -3.19 -16.41 40.65
CA HIS A 14 -4.44 -16.96 40.10
C HIS A 14 -5.10 -16.03 39.06
N ARG A 15 -5.02 -14.69 39.26
CA ARG A 15 -5.53 -13.70 38.32
C ARG A 15 -4.70 -13.72 37.01
N LEU A 16 -3.39 -13.73 37.16
CA LEU A 16 -2.49 -13.85 36.00
C LEU A 16 -2.78 -15.14 35.20
N PHE A 17 -2.97 -16.26 35.91
CA PHE A 17 -3.29 -17.54 35.26
C PHE A 17 -4.63 -17.47 34.51
N LEU A 18 -5.63 -16.86 35.11
CA LEU A 18 -6.94 -16.65 34.46
C LEU A 18 -6.82 -15.76 33.22
N ASP A 19 -6.09 -14.65 33.34
CA ASP A 19 -5.88 -13.71 32.24
C ASP A 19 -5.13 -14.36 31.06
N LEU A 20 -4.10 -15.17 31.36
CA LEU A 20 -3.36 -15.93 30.35
C LEU A 20 -4.23 -17.01 29.68
N SER A 21 -5.08 -17.68 30.45
CA SER A 21 -6.00 -18.68 29.92
C SER A 21 -7.05 -18.03 28.99
N LEU A 22 -7.59 -16.90 29.39
CA LEU A 22 -8.52 -16.12 28.57
C LEU A 22 -7.85 -15.60 27.30
N LEU A 23 -6.61 -15.13 27.42
CA LEU A 23 -5.83 -14.68 26.25
C LEU A 23 -5.59 -15.84 25.30
N SER A 24 -5.20 -17.01 25.81
CA SER A 24 -4.98 -18.21 25.01
C SER A 24 -6.25 -18.64 24.27
N ALA A 25 -7.39 -18.62 24.95
CA ALA A 25 -8.70 -18.93 24.36
C ALA A 25 -9.05 -17.93 23.23
N LYS A 26 -8.83 -16.64 23.45
CA LYS A 26 -9.04 -15.58 22.44
C LYS A 26 -8.14 -15.78 21.23
N ILE A 27 -6.87 -16.12 21.45
CA ILE A 27 -5.91 -16.39 20.38
C ILE A 27 -6.38 -17.61 19.56
N SER A 28 -6.75 -18.70 20.24
CA SER A 28 -7.24 -19.93 19.58
C SER A 28 -8.48 -19.66 18.74
N LEU A 29 -9.44 -18.91 19.29
CA LEU A 29 -10.65 -18.53 18.57
C LEU A 29 -10.32 -17.64 17.34
N ALA A 30 -9.42 -16.68 17.51
CA ALA A 30 -8.98 -15.80 16.41
C ALA A 30 -8.31 -16.61 15.30
N MET A 31 -7.49 -17.62 15.65
CA MET A 31 -6.85 -18.50 14.69
C MET A 31 -7.87 -19.36 13.93
N ILE A 32 -8.87 -19.91 14.64
CA ILE A 32 -9.96 -20.67 14.02
C ILE A 32 -10.73 -19.78 13.02
N ILE A 33 -11.10 -18.57 13.44
CA ILE A 33 -11.80 -17.60 12.58
C ILE A 33 -10.94 -17.25 11.35
N ALA A 34 -9.63 -17.01 11.54
CA ALA A 34 -8.71 -16.69 10.46
C ALA A 34 -8.62 -17.84 9.44
N THR A 35 -8.55 -19.09 9.93
CA THR A 35 -8.54 -20.29 9.08
C THR A 35 -9.84 -20.41 8.28
N PHE A 36 -10.99 -20.21 8.94
CA PHE A 36 -12.30 -20.21 8.28
C PHE A 36 -12.37 -19.14 7.18
N ARG A 37 -11.83 -17.95 7.45
CA ARG A 37 -11.80 -16.83 6.49
C ARG A 37 -10.87 -17.08 5.29
N MET A 38 -9.94 -18.00 5.39
CA MET A 38 -9.13 -18.41 4.23
C MET A 38 -9.97 -19.26 3.26
N ILE A 39 -10.94 -20.01 3.78
CA ILE A 39 -11.79 -20.91 2.99
C ILE A 39 -13.04 -20.16 2.49
N ILE A 40 -13.65 -19.35 3.35
CA ILE A 40 -14.85 -18.59 3.03
C ILE A 40 -14.45 -17.10 2.89
N PRO A 41 -14.28 -16.60 1.66
CA PRO A 41 -13.90 -15.21 1.47
C PRO A 41 -15.01 -14.27 1.94
N ARG A 42 -14.63 -13.11 2.46
CA ARG A 42 -15.57 -12.06 2.83
C ARG A 42 -16.31 -11.55 1.60
N SER A 43 -17.55 -11.10 1.81
CA SER A 43 -18.30 -10.41 0.76
C SER A 43 -17.49 -9.20 0.28
N MET A 44 -17.50 -8.98 -1.03
CA MET A 44 -16.81 -7.84 -1.62
C MET A 44 -17.46 -6.52 -1.16
N LYS A 45 -16.64 -5.51 -0.94
CA LYS A 45 -17.11 -4.16 -0.65
C LYS A 45 -17.89 -3.63 -1.85
N ARG A 46 -19.07 -3.07 -1.62
CA ARG A 46 -19.81 -2.36 -2.65
C ARG A 46 -19.10 -1.04 -2.94
N LEU A 47 -18.74 -0.82 -4.20
CA LEU A 47 -17.95 0.34 -4.62
C LEU A 47 -18.80 1.43 -5.28
N LEU A 48 -20.02 1.11 -5.68
CA LEU A 48 -20.93 2.05 -6.34
C LEU A 48 -21.12 3.32 -5.49
N GLY A 49 -20.80 4.48 -6.07
CA GLY A 49 -20.93 5.78 -5.40
C GLY A 49 -19.77 6.16 -4.49
N GLU A 50 -18.75 5.30 -4.35
CA GLU A 50 -17.54 5.68 -3.60
C GLU A 50 -16.73 6.70 -4.41
N THR A 51 -16.14 7.68 -3.74
CA THR A 51 -15.22 8.64 -4.36
C THR A 51 -13.78 8.17 -4.11
N VAL A 52 -13.10 7.80 -5.18
CA VAL A 52 -11.75 7.21 -5.11
C VAL A 52 -10.73 8.20 -5.67
N LEU A 53 -9.84 8.68 -4.83
CA LEU A 53 -8.70 9.48 -5.26
C LEU A 53 -7.50 8.56 -5.51
N ILE A 54 -6.87 8.68 -6.67
CA ILE A 54 -5.71 7.88 -7.05
C ILE A 54 -4.58 8.83 -7.44
N THR A 55 -3.39 8.64 -6.86
CA THR A 55 -2.19 9.39 -7.25
C THR A 55 -1.40 8.60 -8.30
N GLY A 56 -0.83 9.30 -9.29
CA GLY A 56 -0.06 8.66 -10.37
C GLY A 56 -0.96 7.96 -11.38
N THR A 57 -1.98 8.67 -11.89
CA THR A 57 -3.00 8.12 -12.79
C THR A 57 -2.63 8.22 -14.27
N GLY A 58 -1.52 8.87 -14.61
CA GLY A 58 -1.12 9.02 -16.02
C GLY A 58 -0.75 7.69 -16.68
N HIS A 59 -0.20 6.74 -15.92
CA HIS A 59 0.34 5.48 -16.46
C HIS A 59 0.10 4.29 -15.54
N GLY A 60 0.34 3.11 -16.11
CA GLY A 60 0.53 1.86 -15.37
C GLY A 60 -0.62 1.52 -14.42
N ILE A 61 -0.28 1.14 -13.19
CA ILE A 61 -1.26 0.67 -12.19
C ILE A 61 -2.30 1.74 -11.87
N GLY A 62 -1.88 3.00 -11.70
CA GLY A 62 -2.81 4.09 -11.37
C GLY A 62 -3.85 4.31 -12.45
N ARG A 63 -3.42 4.30 -13.72
CA ARG A 63 -4.31 4.42 -14.88
C ARG A 63 -5.33 3.27 -14.92
N GLU A 64 -4.86 2.04 -14.80
CA GLU A 64 -5.73 0.86 -14.83
C GLU A 64 -6.73 0.86 -13.67
N LEU A 65 -6.29 1.25 -12.47
CA LEU A 65 -7.18 1.38 -11.31
C LEU A 65 -8.25 2.44 -11.56
N ALA A 66 -7.90 3.58 -12.17
CA ALA A 66 -8.87 4.63 -12.48
C ALA A 66 -9.97 4.10 -13.42
N ILE A 67 -9.58 3.39 -14.48
CA ILE A 67 -10.51 2.82 -15.46
C ILE A 67 -11.40 1.75 -14.81
N GLN A 68 -10.79 0.81 -14.08
CA GLN A 68 -11.52 -0.32 -13.48
C GLN A 68 -12.47 0.12 -12.36
N LEU A 69 -12.02 1.02 -11.47
CA LEU A 69 -12.86 1.50 -10.37
C LEU A 69 -14.02 2.34 -10.90
N SER A 70 -13.79 3.12 -11.95
CA SER A 70 -14.87 3.84 -12.62
C SER A 70 -15.91 2.86 -13.19
N SER A 71 -15.49 1.78 -13.84
CA SER A 71 -16.43 0.77 -14.38
C SER A 71 -17.25 0.07 -13.29
N MET A 72 -16.77 0.11 -12.02
CA MET A 72 -17.50 -0.41 -10.86
C MET A 72 -18.42 0.64 -10.22
N GLY A 73 -18.56 1.82 -10.87
CA GLY A 73 -19.45 2.89 -10.42
C GLY A 73 -18.85 3.85 -9.39
N CYS A 74 -17.53 3.88 -9.29
CA CYS A 74 -16.85 4.89 -8.46
C CYS A 74 -16.78 6.23 -9.18
N ILE A 75 -16.84 7.31 -8.42
CA ILE A 75 -16.39 8.64 -8.85
C ILE A 75 -14.87 8.65 -8.70
N VAL A 76 -14.14 8.91 -9.78
CA VAL A 76 -12.68 8.81 -9.77
C VAL A 76 -12.06 10.20 -9.75
N VAL A 77 -11.10 10.42 -8.86
CA VAL A 77 -10.30 11.65 -8.80
C VAL A 77 -8.86 11.29 -9.19
N CYS A 78 -8.45 11.78 -10.34
CA CYS A 78 -7.15 11.49 -10.95
C CYS A 78 -6.13 12.58 -10.61
N TRP A 79 -5.07 12.22 -9.90
CA TRP A 79 -3.94 13.11 -9.60
C TRP A 79 -2.67 12.60 -10.29
N ASP A 80 -2.06 13.46 -11.09
CA ASP A 80 -0.76 13.18 -11.70
C ASP A 80 -0.01 14.49 -11.94
N ASN A 81 1.31 14.45 -12.01
CA ASN A 81 2.10 15.64 -12.37
C ASN A 81 2.24 15.79 -13.90
N ASP A 82 1.94 14.73 -14.68
CA ASP A 82 1.92 14.79 -16.15
C ASP A 82 0.49 15.07 -16.62
N ILE A 83 0.26 16.31 -17.05
CA ILE A 83 -1.04 16.80 -17.49
C ILE A 83 -1.60 16.00 -18.68
N GLU A 84 -0.75 15.66 -19.64
CA GLU A 84 -1.23 15.01 -20.88
C GLU A 84 -1.63 13.55 -20.63
N SER A 85 -0.80 12.81 -19.91
CA SER A 85 -1.10 11.42 -19.55
C SER A 85 -2.33 11.35 -18.64
N ASN A 86 -2.45 12.27 -17.66
CA ASN A 86 -3.62 12.34 -16.77
C ASN A 86 -4.90 12.61 -17.57
N ARG A 87 -4.86 13.57 -18.51
CA ARG A 87 -5.98 13.88 -19.40
C ARG A 87 -6.37 12.68 -20.28
N ALA A 88 -5.39 11.92 -20.76
CA ALA A 88 -5.65 10.71 -21.54
C ALA A 88 -6.44 9.66 -20.72
N THR A 89 -6.05 9.45 -19.47
CA THR A 89 -6.77 8.56 -18.55
C THR A 89 -8.20 9.07 -18.29
N MET A 90 -8.34 10.36 -18.03
CA MET A 90 -9.68 10.97 -17.81
C MET A 90 -10.59 10.80 -19.01
N ARG A 91 -10.05 11.04 -20.23
CA ARG A 91 -10.83 10.87 -21.48
C ARG A 91 -11.34 9.44 -21.62
N GLU A 92 -10.52 8.46 -21.26
CA GLU A 92 -10.91 7.05 -21.33
C GLU A 92 -12.00 6.71 -20.30
N VAL A 93 -11.85 7.18 -19.07
CA VAL A 93 -12.88 7.02 -18.04
C VAL A 93 -14.21 7.65 -18.49
N SER A 94 -14.17 8.90 -18.98
CA SER A 94 -15.36 9.61 -19.45
C SER A 94 -16.01 8.92 -20.65
N LYS A 95 -15.21 8.44 -21.61
CA LYS A 95 -15.69 7.71 -22.79
C LYS A 95 -16.48 6.45 -22.39
N ASN A 96 -16.10 5.83 -21.29
CA ASN A 96 -16.78 4.65 -20.77
C ASN A 96 -17.95 5.00 -19.83
N GLY A 97 -18.34 6.28 -19.77
CA GLY A 97 -19.50 6.75 -19.00
C GLY A 97 -19.20 7.01 -17.52
N GLY A 98 -17.94 6.98 -17.11
CA GLY A 98 -17.54 7.21 -15.72
C GLY A 98 -17.47 8.69 -15.35
N GLU A 99 -17.78 8.98 -14.09
CA GLU A 99 -17.59 10.32 -13.52
C GLU A 99 -16.14 10.47 -13.05
N VAL A 100 -15.45 11.50 -13.56
CA VAL A 100 -14.01 11.69 -13.29
C VAL A 100 -13.67 13.17 -13.13
N TYR A 101 -12.82 13.44 -12.15
CA TYR A 101 -12.19 14.73 -11.90
C TYR A 101 -10.67 14.55 -12.03
N GLY A 102 -9.99 15.56 -12.58
CA GLY A 102 -8.53 15.46 -12.72
C GLY A 102 -7.82 16.72 -12.26
N PHE A 103 -6.70 16.53 -11.61
CA PHE A 103 -5.85 17.64 -11.14
C PHE A 103 -4.40 17.33 -11.46
N VAL A 104 -3.66 18.38 -11.81
CA VAL A 104 -2.21 18.29 -11.98
C VAL A 104 -1.60 18.57 -10.62
N VAL A 105 -0.88 17.60 -10.06
CA VAL A 105 -0.38 17.68 -8.68
C VAL A 105 0.96 16.97 -8.59
N ASP A 106 1.98 17.68 -8.13
CA ASP A 106 3.19 17.04 -7.64
C ASP A 106 2.95 16.63 -6.17
N VAL A 107 2.71 15.36 -5.96
CA VAL A 107 2.41 14.81 -4.63
C VAL A 107 3.59 14.91 -3.66
N SER A 108 4.82 15.13 -4.14
CA SER A 108 5.98 15.37 -3.28
C SER A 108 5.92 16.77 -2.63
N ASN A 109 5.15 17.68 -3.20
CA ASN A 109 5.01 19.05 -2.70
C ASN A 109 3.77 19.16 -1.78
N ARG A 110 4.03 19.21 -0.47
CA ARG A 110 2.97 19.31 0.56
C ARG A 110 2.01 20.48 0.35
N LEU A 111 2.55 21.64 -0.06
CA LEU A 111 1.71 22.84 -0.25
C LEU A 111 0.77 22.65 -1.44
N GLU A 112 1.29 22.11 -2.53
CA GLU A 112 0.51 21.81 -3.74
C GLU A 112 -0.61 20.81 -3.45
N VAL A 113 -0.32 19.76 -2.67
CA VAL A 113 -1.34 18.80 -2.21
C VAL A 113 -2.46 19.54 -1.44
N ARG A 114 -2.11 20.40 -0.48
CA ARG A 114 -3.10 21.14 0.33
C ARG A 114 -3.93 22.10 -0.52
N GLU A 115 -3.31 22.80 -1.47
CA GLU A 115 -4.00 23.72 -2.38
C GLU A 115 -4.95 22.98 -3.31
N THR A 116 -4.52 21.83 -3.85
CA THR A 116 -5.37 21.00 -4.72
C THR A 116 -6.59 20.50 -3.95
N VAL A 117 -6.45 20.07 -2.70
CA VAL A 117 -7.59 19.64 -1.88
C VAL A 117 -8.58 20.79 -1.67
N ARG A 118 -8.09 22.04 -1.46
CA ARG A 118 -8.97 23.22 -1.40
C ARG A 118 -9.70 23.46 -2.71
N MET A 119 -8.99 23.29 -3.83
CA MET A 119 -9.56 23.43 -5.18
C MET A 119 -10.64 22.36 -5.44
N MET A 120 -10.37 21.11 -5.07
CA MET A 120 -11.35 20.02 -5.19
C MET A 120 -12.68 20.36 -4.51
N ARG A 121 -12.60 20.89 -3.29
CA ARG A 121 -13.80 21.31 -2.55
C ARG A 121 -14.54 22.45 -3.25
N LYS A 122 -13.82 23.42 -3.81
CA LYS A 122 -14.39 24.56 -4.54
C LYS A 122 -15.14 24.14 -5.81
N VAL A 123 -14.62 23.14 -6.51
CA VAL A 123 -15.26 22.65 -7.75
C VAL A 123 -16.30 21.54 -7.51
N GLY A 124 -16.60 21.25 -6.24
CA GLY A 124 -17.67 20.33 -5.88
C GLY A 124 -17.31 18.85 -5.96
N VAL A 125 -16.03 18.48 -5.92
CA VAL A 125 -15.63 17.06 -5.84
C VAL A 125 -16.20 16.48 -4.54
N PRO A 126 -16.94 15.35 -4.61
CA PRO A 126 -17.44 14.73 -3.38
C PRO A 126 -16.31 14.28 -2.45
N ASP A 127 -16.61 14.14 -1.17
CA ASP A 127 -15.62 13.72 -0.17
C ASP A 127 -14.97 12.40 -0.52
N VAL A 128 -13.66 12.37 -0.55
CA VAL A 128 -12.87 11.16 -0.85
C VAL A 128 -13.13 10.10 0.25
N THR A 129 -13.65 8.97 -0.15
CA THR A 129 -13.93 7.82 0.73
C THR A 129 -12.86 6.74 0.60
N ILE A 130 -12.16 6.70 -0.53
CA ILE A 130 -11.05 5.78 -0.77
C ILE A 130 -9.85 6.59 -1.29
N LEU A 131 -8.73 6.52 -0.60
CA LEU A 131 -7.47 7.15 -1.01
C LEU A 131 -6.51 6.05 -1.48
N VAL A 132 -6.05 6.14 -2.74
CA VAL A 132 -5.07 5.20 -3.30
C VAL A 132 -3.76 5.95 -3.55
N ASN A 133 -2.81 5.75 -2.69
CA ASN A 133 -1.44 6.25 -2.80
C ASN A 133 -0.65 5.31 -3.72
N ASN A 134 -0.57 5.68 -5.00
CA ASN A 134 0.08 4.86 -6.03
C ASN A 134 1.29 5.55 -6.66
N ALA A 135 1.34 6.88 -6.69
CA ALA A 135 2.45 7.62 -7.31
C ALA A 135 3.81 7.14 -6.80
N ALA A 136 4.74 6.88 -7.70
CA ALA A 136 6.07 6.39 -7.34
C ALA A 136 7.08 6.65 -8.46
N VAL A 137 8.34 6.81 -8.06
CA VAL A 137 9.49 6.82 -8.97
C VAL A 137 10.44 5.68 -8.60
N LEU A 138 11.19 5.22 -9.59
CA LEU A 138 12.17 4.15 -9.42
C LEU A 138 13.44 4.50 -10.20
N TYR A 139 14.56 4.56 -9.51
CA TYR A 139 15.89 4.69 -10.09
C TYR A 139 16.66 3.39 -9.86
N HIS A 140 17.32 2.91 -10.88
CA HIS A 140 18.03 1.64 -10.92
C HIS A 140 19.53 1.89 -11.02
N GLN A 141 20.20 1.91 -9.87
CA GLN A 141 21.62 2.30 -9.79
C GLN A 141 22.35 1.49 -8.70
N PRO A 142 23.62 1.08 -8.95
CA PRO A 142 24.46 0.54 -7.88
C PRO A 142 24.68 1.58 -6.77
N TYR A 143 24.87 1.13 -5.53
CA TYR A 143 25.00 2.02 -4.37
C TYR A 143 26.07 3.11 -4.55
N LEU A 144 27.25 2.71 -5.03
CA LEU A 144 28.37 3.65 -5.19
C LEU A 144 28.18 4.66 -6.32
N SER A 145 27.16 4.47 -7.17
CA SER A 145 26.81 5.37 -8.28
C SER A 145 25.49 6.09 -8.04
N LEU A 146 24.91 5.99 -6.84
CA LEU A 146 23.65 6.64 -6.53
C LEU A 146 23.80 8.16 -6.59
N ASN A 147 22.90 8.79 -7.35
CA ASN A 147 22.77 10.25 -7.33
C ASN A 147 21.97 10.63 -6.07
N PRO A 148 22.50 11.49 -5.18
CA PRO A 148 21.76 11.94 -4.00
C PRO A 148 20.40 12.56 -4.32
N ASP A 149 20.27 13.32 -5.40
CA ASP A 149 18.99 13.94 -5.80
C ASP A 149 17.94 12.87 -6.13
N ASP A 150 18.34 11.75 -6.75
CA ASP A 150 17.43 10.63 -7.04
C ASP A 150 16.99 9.94 -5.76
N VAL A 151 17.87 9.87 -4.75
CA VAL A 151 17.51 9.32 -3.44
C VAL A 151 16.46 10.23 -2.78
N GLU A 152 16.70 11.53 -2.70
CA GLU A 152 15.77 12.50 -2.13
C GLU A 152 14.43 12.46 -2.85
N LYS A 153 14.46 12.49 -4.19
CA LYS A 153 13.25 12.43 -5.01
C LYS A 153 12.47 11.14 -4.76
N THR A 154 13.19 10.00 -4.61
CA THR A 154 12.56 8.71 -4.30
C THR A 154 11.80 8.80 -2.97
N PHE A 155 12.41 9.36 -1.93
CA PHE A 155 11.74 9.48 -0.63
C PHE A 155 10.61 10.51 -0.66
N ASN A 156 10.81 11.64 -1.32
CA ASN A 156 9.79 12.67 -1.43
C ASN A 156 8.53 12.14 -2.14
N VAL A 157 8.70 11.45 -3.27
CA VAL A 157 7.58 10.92 -4.06
C VAL A 157 7.00 9.65 -3.43
N ASN A 158 7.85 8.66 -3.06
CA ASN A 158 7.34 7.34 -2.66
C ASN A 158 6.88 7.30 -1.20
N VAL A 159 7.45 8.16 -0.33
CA VAL A 159 7.20 8.12 1.12
C VAL A 159 6.46 9.36 1.61
N LEU A 160 7.06 10.55 1.46
CA LEU A 160 6.49 11.78 2.04
C LEU A 160 5.14 12.12 1.42
N SER A 161 4.94 11.84 0.14
CA SER A 161 3.64 12.04 -0.51
C SER A 161 2.51 11.30 0.22
N ASN A 162 2.77 10.10 0.74
CA ASN A 162 1.77 9.35 1.52
C ASN A 162 1.39 10.12 2.80
N PHE A 163 2.36 10.74 3.47
CA PHE A 163 2.08 11.56 4.64
C PHE A 163 1.18 12.76 4.26
N TRP A 164 1.50 13.44 3.15
CA TRP A 164 0.76 14.64 2.72
C TRP A 164 -0.68 14.33 2.31
N THR A 165 -0.88 13.24 1.58
CA THR A 165 -2.22 12.82 1.17
C THR A 165 -3.03 12.31 2.38
N ILE A 166 -2.42 11.52 3.26
CA ILE A 166 -3.07 11.03 4.47
C ILE A 166 -3.43 12.20 5.38
N GLU A 167 -2.53 13.16 5.59
CA GLU A 167 -2.80 14.39 6.33
C GLU A 167 -4.03 15.12 5.79
N ALA A 168 -4.19 15.15 4.47
CA ALA A 168 -5.27 15.88 3.81
C ALA A 168 -6.63 15.18 3.91
N PHE A 169 -6.68 13.86 3.89
CA PHE A 169 -7.94 13.11 3.77
C PHE A 169 -8.35 12.31 5.02
N LEU A 170 -7.41 11.88 5.85
CA LEU A 170 -7.72 11.12 7.07
C LEU A 170 -8.65 11.87 8.04
N PRO A 171 -8.49 13.18 8.26
CA PRO A 171 -9.40 13.88 9.18
C PRO A 171 -10.88 13.79 8.79
N SER A 172 -11.20 13.90 7.50
CA SER A 172 -12.60 13.74 7.04
C SER A 172 -13.10 12.31 7.22
N MET A 173 -12.25 11.30 6.99
CA MET A 173 -12.59 9.90 7.22
C MET A 173 -12.84 9.62 8.71
N LEU A 174 -12.01 10.20 9.59
CA LEU A 174 -12.19 10.09 11.06
C LEU A 174 -13.50 10.74 11.50
N LEU A 175 -13.82 11.91 10.95
CA LEU A 175 -15.06 12.63 11.26
C LEU A 175 -16.30 11.83 10.82
N LYS A 176 -16.25 11.24 9.63
CA LYS A 176 -17.32 10.40 9.09
C LYS A 176 -17.39 9.02 9.76
N GLY A 177 -16.31 8.60 10.42
CA GLY A 177 -16.20 7.29 11.03
C GLY A 177 -15.97 6.16 10.02
N SER A 178 -15.66 6.47 8.75
CA SER A 178 -15.44 5.46 7.71
C SER A 178 -14.52 5.96 6.62
N GLY A 179 -13.76 5.03 6.00
CA GLY A 179 -12.85 5.34 4.92
C GLY A 179 -12.00 4.14 4.53
N HIS A 180 -11.19 4.30 3.49
CA HIS A 180 -10.25 3.26 3.09
C HIS A 180 -8.98 3.92 2.55
N ILE A 181 -7.85 3.60 3.13
CA ILE A 181 -6.53 4.07 2.68
C ILE A 181 -5.79 2.88 2.07
N VAL A 182 -5.39 3.02 0.82
CA VAL A 182 -4.65 2.01 0.07
C VAL A 182 -3.29 2.59 -0.28
N ALA A 183 -2.23 1.83 -0.06
CA ALA A 183 -0.88 2.20 -0.49
C ALA A 183 -0.31 1.12 -1.41
N ILE A 184 0.22 1.55 -2.55
CA ILE A 184 0.91 0.66 -3.48
C ILE A 184 2.39 0.62 -3.07
N SER A 185 2.75 -0.42 -2.32
CA SER A 185 4.13 -0.72 -1.98
C SER A 185 4.78 -1.50 -3.15
N SER A 186 5.46 -2.57 -2.86
CA SER A 186 6.11 -3.47 -3.82
C SER A 186 6.62 -4.69 -3.07
N MET A 187 6.90 -5.78 -3.77
CA MET A 187 7.71 -6.86 -3.20
C MET A 187 9.07 -6.33 -2.71
N CYS A 188 9.56 -5.22 -3.30
CA CYS A 188 10.75 -4.50 -2.79
C CYS A 188 10.53 -3.86 -1.41
N GLY A 189 9.31 -3.82 -0.90
CA GLY A 189 8.99 -3.43 0.49
C GLY A 189 8.94 -4.62 1.45
N ILE A 190 9.28 -5.81 0.97
CA ILE A 190 9.32 -7.05 1.75
C ILE A 190 10.75 -7.62 1.78
N TYR A 191 11.44 -7.55 0.65
CA TYR A 191 12.86 -7.98 0.54
C TYR A 191 13.67 -6.99 -0.30
N GLY A 192 14.97 -6.96 -0.05
CA GLY A 192 15.91 -6.09 -0.78
C GLY A 192 16.23 -6.64 -2.17
N VAL A 193 16.38 -5.73 -3.13
CA VAL A 193 16.76 -6.06 -4.50
C VAL A 193 17.99 -5.22 -4.89
N SER A 194 18.99 -5.87 -5.44
CA SER A 194 20.22 -5.19 -5.89
C SER A 194 19.90 -4.05 -6.86
N GLN A 195 20.66 -2.98 -6.76
CA GLN A 195 20.59 -1.78 -7.60
C GLN A 195 19.27 -0.98 -7.45
N LYS A 196 18.44 -1.31 -6.45
CA LYS A 196 17.17 -0.62 -6.15
C LYS A 196 17.12 -0.16 -4.69
N ILE A 197 18.26 0.25 -4.14
CA ILE A 197 18.41 0.48 -2.69
C ILE A 197 17.46 1.58 -2.21
N ALA A 198 17.48 2.76 -2.82
CA ALA A 198 16.57 3.86 -2.44
C ALA A 198 15.11 3.45 -2.60
N TYR A 199 14.77 2.76 -3.69
CA TYR A 199 13.41 2.27 -3.96
C TYR A 199 12.97 1.25 -2.90
N CYS A 200 13.80 0.23 -2.62
CA CYS A 200 13.49 -0.78 -1.59
C CYS A 200 13.26 -0.09 -0.25
N SER A 201 14.20 0.77 0.16
CA SER A 201 14.09 1.53 1.43
C SER A 201 12.77 2.31 1.49
N SER A 202 12.40 3.00 0.40
CA SER A 202 11.15 3.76 0.34
C SER A 202 9.92 2.86 0.48
N LYS A 203 9.93 1.68 -0.15
CA LYS A 203 8.79 0.74 -0.11
C LYS A 203 8.66 0.02 1.25
N PHE A 204 9.79 -0.22 1.95
CA PHE A 204 9.77 -0.64 3.36
C PHE A 204 9.19 0.46 4.25
N ALA A 205 9.56 1.73 4.01
CA ALA A 205 9.03 2.87 4.77
C ALA A 205 7.48 3.00 4.60
N VAL A 206 6.97 2.83 3.38
CA VAL A 206 5.51 2.83 3.13
C VAL A 206 4.82 1.72 3.92
N ARG A 207 5.41 0.53 3.97
CA ARG A 207 4.88 -0.58 4.76
C ARG A 207 4.81 -0.20 6.24
N GLY A 208 5.91 0.34 6.80
CA GLY A 208 5.98 0.76 8.19
C GLY A 208 4.95 1.85 8.52
N LEU A 209 4.79 2.83 7.62
CA LEU A 209 3.78 3.87 7.76
C LEU A 209 2.37 3.27 7.85
N MET A 210 2.02 2.38 6.93
CA MET A 210 0.66 1.80 6.88
C MET A 210 0.36 0.91 8.10
N GLU A 211 1.36 0.15 8.58
CA GLU A 211 1.22 -0.68 9.78
C GLU A 211 1.02 0.20 11.02
N ALA A 212 1.85 1.24 11.19
CA ALA A 212 1.78 2.15 12.34
C ALA A 212 0.47 2.95 12.34
N LEU A 213 0.07 3.48 11.19
CA LEU A 213 -1.16 4.26 11.07
C LEU A 213 -2.41 3.40 11.33
N HIS A 214 -2.41 2.17 10.84
CA HIS A 214 -3.50 1.21 11.13
C HIS A 214 -3.65 1.01 12.65
N GLU A 215 -2.53 0.82 13.33
CA GLU A 215 -2.53 0.60 14.79
C GLU A 215 -3.02 1.86 15.53
N GLU A 216 -2.57 3.05 15.11
CA GLU A 216 -3.03 4.31 15.70
C GLU A 216 -4.54 4.51 15.54
N VAL A 217 -5.08 4.26 14.33
CA VAL A 217 -6.53 4.40 14.07
C VAL A 217 -7.33 3.31 14.81
N ARG A 218 -6.79 2.07 14.90
CA ARG A 218 -7.40 0.97 15.66
C ARG A 218 -7.59 1.34 17.14
N LEU A 219 -6.63 2.09 17.71
CA LEU A 219 -6.67 2.52 19.12
C LEU A 219 -7.43 3.82 19.33
N HIS A 220 -7.90 4.46 18.26
CA HIS A 220 -8.63 5.73 18.32
C HIS A 220 -9.93 5.56 19.12
N GLU A 221 -10.25 6.52 19.99
CA GLU A 221 -11.40 6.47 20.92
C GLU A 221 -12.73 6.17 20.23
N ARG A 222 -12.95 6.74 19.06
CA ARG A 222 -14.20 6.57 18.28
C ARG A 222 -14.29 5.24 17.53
N LYS A 223 -13.22 4.47 17.49
CA LYS A 223 -13.11 3.19 16.77
C LYS A 223 -13.71 3.28 15.35
N PRO A 224 -13.23 4.20 14.51
CA PRO A 224 -13.80 4.39 13.17
C PRO A 224 -13.60 3.16 12.29
N ASN A 225 -14.54 2.92 11.39
CA ASN A 225 -14.47 1.83 10.41
C ASN A 225 -13.61 2.25 9.21
N ILE A 226 -12.33 2.52 9.45
CA ILE A 226 -11.36 2.87 8.40
C ILE A 226 -10.51 1.65 8.09
N HIS A 227 -10.47 1.29 6.82
CA HIS A 227 -9.71 0.14 6.34
C HIS A 227 -8.35 0.58 5.80
N PHE A 228 -7.38 -0.29 5.95
CA PHE A 228 -6.01 -0.08 5.45
C PHE A 228 -5.63 -1.28 4.58
N THR A 229 -5.12 -1.01 3.37
CA THR A 229 -4.65 -2.04 2.45
C THR A 229 -3.29 -1.64 1.91
N THR A 230 -2.29 -2.51 2.07
CA THR A 230 -1.00 -2.34 1.42
C THR A 230 -0.86 -3.42 0.35
N ILE A 231 -0.66 -3.00 -0.89
CA ILE A 231 -0.52 -3.89 -2.03
C ILE A 231 0.97 -4.01 -2.36
N TYR A 232 1.43 -5.22 -2.57
CA TYR A 232 2.83 -5.53 -2.87
C TYR A 232 2.93 -6.15 -4.27
N PRO A 233 2.86 -5.34 -5.33
CA PRO A 233 3.00 -5.88 -6.68
C PRO A 233 4.38 -6.51 -6.86
N PHE A 234 4.42 -7.61 -7.58
CA PHE A 234 5.65 -8.14 -8.13
C PHE A 234 6.03 -7.31 -9.36
N TYR A 235 6.49 -7.91 -10.40
CA TYR A 235 6.84 -7.18 -11.62
C TYR A 235 5.57 -6.95 -12.45
N VAL A 236 5.27 -5.68 -12.71
CA VAL A 236 4.14 -5.28 -13.57
C VAL A 236 4.74 -4.48 -14.73
N ASP A 237 4.40 -4.87 -15.94
CA ASP A 237 4.86 -4.19 -17.15
C ASP A 237 4.15 -2.83 -17.27
N THR A 238 4.82 -1.83 -16.71
CA THR A 238 4.36 -0.43 -16.70
C THR A 238 5.51 0.46 -17.18
N GLY A 239 5.25 1.72 -17.41
CA GLY A 239 6.27 2.69 -17.76
C GLY A 239 7.36 2.87 -16.69
N LEU A 240 7.06 2.51 -15.44
CA LEU A 240 7.98 2.62 -14.30
C LEU A 240 9.13 1.61 -14.36
N ALA A 241 8.91 0.44 -14.95
CA ALA A 241 9.85 -0.67 -14.94
C ALA A 241 10.17 -1.15 -16.37
N LYS A 242 10.88 -0.30 -17.10
CA LYS A 242 11.30 -0.57 -18.50
C LYS A 242 12.65 -1.28 -18.57
N ASP A 243 12.79 -2.46 -17.95
CA ASP A 243 14.01 -3.25 -18.14
C ASP A 243 13.75 -4.35 -19.18
N PRO A 244 14.42 -4.31 -20.35
CA PRO A 244 14.22 -5.32 -21.38
C PRO A 244 14.60 -6.75 -20.96
N LYS A 245 15.38 -6.91 -19.90
CA LYS A 245 15.77 -8.24 -19.39
C LYS A 245 14.63 -9.01 -18.73
N TYR A 246 13.53 -8.32 -18.37
CA TYR A 246 12.38 -8.95 -17.72
C TYR A 246 11.16 -9.12 -18.65
N ARG A 247 11.37 -9.06 -19.96
CA ARG A 247 10.30 -9.23 -20.97
C ARG A 247 9.64 -10.63 -20.97
N SER A 248 10.15 -11.57 -20.21
CA SER A 248 9.65 -12.96 -20.28
C SER A 248 8.38 -13.22 -19.46
N ILE A 249 7.93 -12.29 -18.63
CA ILE A 249 6.64 -12.45 -17.94
C ILE A 249 5.52 -11.97 -18.88
N ARG A 250 5.34 -12.69 -19.97
CA ARG A 250 4.29 -12.40 -20.98
C ARG A 250 2.95 -13.04 -20.60
N ARG A 251 2.54 -12.96 -19.36
CA ARG A 251 1.17 -13.35 -19.02
C ARG A 251 0.45 -12.14 -18.46
N ASN A 252 -0.55 -11.69 -19.18
CA ASN A 252 -1.49 -10.69 -18.73
C ASN A 252 -2.19 -11.19 -17.48
N TYR A 253 -1.62 -10.91 -16.32
CA TYR A 253 -2.34 -11.08 -15.07
C TYR A 253 -3.28 -9.89 -14.94
N THR A 254 -4.51 -10.07 -15.38
CA THR A 254 -5.61 -9.14 -15.14
C THR A 254 -6.03 -9.10 -13.66
N GLU A 255 -5.48 -9.98 -12.84
CA GLU A 255 -5.67 -9.97 -11.40
C GLU A 255 -4.36 -9.61 -10.71
N TYR A 256 -4.35 -8.49 -10.01
CA TYR A 256 -3.23 -8.04 -9.18
C TYR A 256 -3.15 -8.90 -7.90
N SER A 257 -3.17 -10.20 -8.04
CA SER A 257 -2.88 -11.08 -6.93
C SER A 257 -1.39 -11.37 -6.93
N ILE A 258 -0.69 -10.81 -5.98
CA ILE A 258 0.56 -11.42 -5.53
C ILE A 258 0.20 -12.88 -5.23
N PRO A 259 0.88 -13.87 -5.80
CA PRO A 259 0.60 -15.25 -5.40
C PRO A 259 0.65 -15.32 -3.88
N ARG A 260 -0.42 -15.79 -3.26
CA ARG A 260 -0.52 -15.88 -1.79
C ARG A 260 0.65 -16.65 -1.18
N CYS A 261 1.26 -17.55 -1.97
CA CYS A 261 2.48 -18.25 -1.59
C CYS A 261 3.67 -17.33 -1.28
N LEU A 262 3.75 -16.14 -1.88
CA LEU A 262 4.82 -15.19 -1.56
C LEU A 262 4.62 -14.53 -0.19
N PHE A 263 3.42 -14.45 0.31
CA PHE A 263 3.19 -14.08 1.70
C PHE A 263 3.67 -15.14 2.69
N UNK A 264 3.55 -16.13 2.27
CA UNK A 264 3.96 -17.13 2.99
C UNK A 264 5.38 -17.20 3.10
N LEU A 265 5.89 -17.06 2.07
CA LEU A 265 7.33 -16.93 2.05
C LEU A 265 7.81 -15.79 2.98
N ASN A 266 7.06 -14.72 3.11
CA ASN A 266 7.43 -13.64 4.02
C ASN A 266 7.33 -14.04 5.51
N ALA A 267 6.37 -14.89 5.85
CA ALA A 267 6.30 -15.46 7.21
C ALA A 267 7.47 -16.43 7.44
N ILE A 268 7.82 -17.18 6.41
CA ILE A 268 8.97 -18.10 6.42
C ILE A 268 10.28 -17.31 6.48
N ASN A 269 10.35 -16.12 5.84
CA ASN A 269 11.54 -15.28 5.78
C ASN A 269 12.02 -14.81 7.16
N ARG A 270 11.15 -14.80 8.17
CA ARG A 270 11.52 -14.47 9.56
C ARG A 270 12.08 -15.70 10.32
N ILE A 271 11.96 -16.87 9.74
CA ILE A 271 12.33 -18.17 10.37
C ILE A 271 13.50 -18.83 9.61
N VAL A 272 13.60 -18.55 8.33
CA VAL A 272 14.61 -19.16 7.45
C VAL A 272 15.90 -18.33 7.45
N PRO A 273 17.08 -18.94 7.62
CA PRO A 273 18.34 -18.21 7.57
C PRO A 273 18.53 -17.44 6.25
N GLU A 274 19.17 -16.29 6.34
CA GLU A 274 19.42 -15.37 5.22
C GLU A 274 20.11 -16.09 4.03
N SER A 275 21.02 -16.98 4.34
CA SER A 275 21.72 -17.80 3.32
C SER A 275 20.78 -18.65 2.48
N VAL A 276 19.73 -19.20 3.08
CA VAL A 276 18.72 -20.00 2.37
C VAL A 276 17.84 -19.10 1.49
N MET A 277 17.54 -17.89 1.99
CA MET A 277 16.78 -16.91 1.19
C MET A 277 17.58 -16.45 -0.03
N HIS A 278 18.89 -16.24 0.10
CA HIS A 278 19.76 -15.93 -1.04
C HIS A 278 19.73 -17.05 -2.08
N LEU A 279 19.78 -18.33 -1.65
CA LEU A 279 19.68 -19.46 -2.56
C LEU A 279 18.35 -19.48 -3.33
N ILE A 280 17.24 -19.16 -2.66
CA ILE A 280 15.91 -19.07 -3.30
C ILE A 280 15.89 -17.92 -4.31
N LEU A 281 16.39 -16.73 -3.94
CA LEU A 281 16.43 -15.57 -4.81
C LEU A 281 17.35 -15.81 -6.02
N ASP A 282 18.51 -16.42 -5.81
CA ASP A 282 19.44 -16.78 -6.88
C ASP A 282 18.83 -17.83 -7.82
N PHE A 283 18.12 -18.82 -7.27
CA PHE A 283 17.40 -19.82 -8.07
C PHE A 283 16.34 -19.14 -8.95
N LEU A 284 15.52 -18.27 -8.36
CA LEU A 284 14.48 -17.52 -9.10
C LEU A 284 15.09 -16.60 -10.16
N ALA A 285 16.23 -15.98 -9.87
CA ALA A 285 16.95 -15.11 -10.82
C ALA A 285 17.64 -15.94 -11.92
N ASN A 286 18.06 -17.17 -11.63
CA ASN A 286 18.77 -18.03 -12.58
C ASN A 286 17.85 -18.88 -13.48
N VAL A 287 16.60 -19.07 -13.09
CA VAL A 287 15.58 -19.66 -13.97
C VAL A 287 15.41 -18.81 -15.24
N ASP A 288 15.59 -17.49 -15.10
CA ASP A 288 15.51 -16.56 -16.23
C ASP A 288 16.78 -16.52 -17.11
N ARG A 289 17.93 -17.04 -16.62
CA ARG A 289 19.19 -17.00 -17.38
C ARG A 289 19.37 -18.21 -18.33
N LYS A 290 18.56 -19.26 -18.18
CA LYS A 290 18.68 -20.49 -18.96
C LYS A 290 17.63 -20.62 -20.08
N GLN A 291 16.85 -19.58 -20.34
CA GLN A 291 15.93 -19.47 -21.46
C GLN A 291 16.34 -18.33 -22.39
#